data_06fe343675c2d5398a55a8d0e6be0e5d
#
_entry.id   06fe343675c2d5398a55a8d0e6be0e5d
#
_cell.length_a   1.000
_cell.length_b   1.000
_cell.length_c   1.000
_cell.angle_alpha   90.00
_cell.angle_beta   90.00
_cell.angle_gamma   90.00
#
_symmetry.space_group_name_H-M   'P 1'
#
loop_
_entity.id
_entity.type
_entity.pdbx_description
1 polymer ?
#
loop_
_entity_poly.entity_id
_entity_poly.type
_entity_poly.pdbx_seq_one_letter_code
_entity_poly.pdbx_strand_id
1 'polypeptide(L)'
;MRHARKGGGGGRLAKTNKDTRYQALVEVRKACRACGTGLTNPSVCENGAFDCEAMGEWSHWQGNLDAPLMVVGQDWGDVAWFLREKGRSTNTSRTNTTLLKLLASIGFQLKLPYQTQGNGTLFFTNAVLCLKSCGAQSSVKPEWFRNCGHRFLRPTIELVQPKIVVCLGERAYRAVMGAWQIKARKFYDAVTSPDSVLLPPCGSSVFPVYHCGARTLNTNRNFEAQLADWKRIGRFLHVGD
;
A
#
# COMPACT_ATOMS: atom_id res chain seq x y z
N MET A 1 7.90 -31.97 -49.39
CA MET A 1 8.21 -30.77 -48.62
C MET A 1 7.46 -30.86 -47.28
N ARG A 2 8.15 -31.08 -46.17
CA ARG A 2 7.55 -31.21 -44.82
C ARG A 2 7.77 -29.90 -44.08
N HIS A 3 6.69 -29.17 -43.75
CA HIS A 3 6.75 -27.98 -42.93
C HIS A 3 6.87 -28.36 -41.44
N ALA A 4 8.01 -28.07 -40.83
CA ALA A 4 8.24 -28.15 -39.42
C ALA A 4 7.54 -26.98 -38.70
N ARG A 5 6.58 -27.27 -37.82
CA ARG A 5 5.98 -26.30 -36.90
C ARG A 5 6.98 -26.06 -35.76
N LYS A 6 7.49 -24.85 -35.64
CA LYS A 6 8.23 -24.41 -34.41
C LYS A 6 7.22 -24.15 -33.32
N GLY A 7 7.24 -24.99 -32.29
CA GLY A 7 6.52 -24.77 -31.03
C GLY A 7 7.22 -23.66 -30.24
N GLY A 8 6.55 -22.52 -30.06
CA GLY A 8 6.97 -21.47 -29.15
C GLY A 8 6.72 -21.91 -27.69
N GLY A 9 7.73 -22.43 -27.02
CA GLY A 9 7.72 -22.67 -25.59
C GLY A 9 7.81 -21.33 -24.84
N GLY A 10 6.69 -20.83 -24.33
CA GLY A 10 6.67 -19.72 -23.36
C GLY A 10 7.33 -20.19 -22.05
N GLY A 11 8.60 -19.88 -21.88
CA GLY A 11 9.34 -20.15 -20.65
C GLY A 11 8.70 -19.41 -19.48
N ARG A 12 8.10 -20.15 -18.55
CA ARG A 12 7.66 -19.66 -17.26
C ARG A 12 8.91 -19.25 -16.50
N LEU A 13 9.17 -17.95 -16.35
CA LEU A 13 10.27 -17.45 -15.52
C LEU A 13 10.22 -18.12 -14.15
N ALA A 14 11.33 -18.68 -13.69
CA ALA A 14 11.43 -19.29 -12.37
C ALA A 14 11.10 -18.22 -11.32
N LYS A 15 10.14 -18.51 -10.41
CA LYS A 15 9.78 -17.60 -9.32
C LYS A 15 11.01 -17.36 -8.45
N THR A 16 11.30 -16.10 -8.14
CA THR A 16 12.37 -15.73 -7.22
C THR A 16 12.01 -16.17 -5.78
N ASN A 17 13.00 -16.27 -4.90
CA ASN A 17 12.75 -16.51 -3.47
C ASN A 17 11.81 -15.44 -2.88
N LYS A 18 11.93 -14.20 -3.33
CA LYS A 18 11.10 -13.06 -2.93
C LYS A 18 9.63 -13.24 -3.35
N ASP A 19 9.37 -13.69 -4.57
CA ASP A 19 8.03 -14.01 -5.05
C ASP A 19 7.38 -15.13 -4.24
N THR A 20 8.14 -16.19 -3.95
CA THR A 20 7.64 -17.34 -3.15
C THR A 20 7.25 -16.90 -1.74
N ARG A 21 8.08 -16.08 -1.09
CA ARG A 21 7.79 -15.52 0.25
C ARG A 21 6.60 -14.57 0.23
N TYR A 22 6.46 -13.77 -0.83
CA TYR A 22 5.31 -12.88 -1.01
C TYR A 22 4.00 -13.67 -1.16
N GLN A 23 3.99 -14.71 -2.00
CA GLN A 23 2.81 -15.55 -2.15
C GLN A 23 2.42 -16.24 -0.85
N ALA A 24 3.38 -16.71 -0.05
CA ALA A 24 3.10 -17.26 1.27
C ALA A 24 2.42 -16.22 2.20
N LEU A 25 2.85 -14.95 2.17
CA LEU A 25 2.17 -13.87 2.91
C LEU A 25 0.75 -13.64 2.40
N VAL A 26 0.51 -13.69 1.09
CA VAL A 26 -0.83 -13.55 0.48
C VAL A 26 -1.75 -14.67 0.96
N GLU A 27 -1.30 -15.91 0.97
CA GLU A 27 -2.10 -17.05 1.46
C GLU A 27 -2.45 -16.90 2.94
N VAL A 28 -1.48 -16.50 3.77
CA VAL A 28 -1.74 -16.20 5.20
C VAL A 28 -2.73 -15.05 5.36
N ARG A 29 -2.68 -14.01 4.51
CA ARG A 29 -3.64 -12.90 4.51
C ARG A 29 -5.05 -13.41 4.18
N LYS A 30 -5.20 -14.21 3.12
CA LYS A 30 -6.50 -14.76 2.69
C LYS A 30 -7.14 -15.63 3.78
N ALA A 31 -6.34 -16.42 4.48
CA ALA A 31 -6.78 -17.27 5.58
C ALA A 31 -6.98 -16.52 6.91
N CYS A 32 -6.54 -15.26 7.06
CA CYS A 32 -6.52 -14.55 8.33
C CYS A 32 -7.92 -14.24 8.87
N ARG A 33 -8.14 -14.52 10.15
CA ARG A 33 -9.38 -14.22 10.92
C ARG A 33 -9.08 -13.60 12.28
N ALA A 34 -7.92 -12.96 12.46
CA ALA A 34 -7.41 -12.54 13.76
C ALA A 34 -8.15 -11.34 14.40
N CYS A 35 -8.95 -10.57 13.61
CA CYS A 35 -9.57 -9.33 14.08
C CYS A 35 -11.03 -9.50 14.54
N GLY A 36 -11.62 -10.69 14.41
CA GLY A 36 -12.98 -10.99 14.88
C GLY A 36 -14.06 -10.13 14.21
N THR A 37 -15.02 -9.66 15.01
CA THR A 37 -16.15 -8.82 14.54
C THR A 37 -15.73 -7.41 14.20
N GLY A 38 -16.36 -6.82 13.16
CA GLY A 38 -16.14 -5.45 12.71
C GLY A 38 -15.21 -5.32 11.51
N LEU A 39 -14.47 -6.38 11.16
CA LEU A 39 -13.72 -6.51 9.91
C LEU A 39 -14.12 -7.78 9.16
N THR A 40 -14.22 -7.66 7.85
CA THR A 40 -14.45 -8.77 6.92
C THR A 40 -13.23 -8.94 6.02
N ASN A 41 -12.65 -10.13 5.99
CA ASN A 41 -11.57 -10.42 5.05
C ASN A 41 -12.13 -10.47 3.63
N PRO A 42 -11.49 -9.81 2.63
CA PRO A 42 -11.93 -9.87 1.24
C PRO A 42 -12.14 -11.28 0.70
N SER A 43 -11.35 -12.26 1.16
CA SER A 43 -11.44 -13.65 0.75
C SER A 43 -12.76 -14.35 1.09
N VAL A 44 -13.58 -13.78 1.97
CA VAL A 44 -14.91 -14.35 2.31
C VAL A 44 -16.08 -13.54 1.74
N CYS A 45 -15.83 -12.32 1.21
CA CYS A 45 -16.84 -11.55 0.51
C CYS A 45 -17.19 -12.25 -0.81
N GLU A 46 -18.48 -12.52 -1.06
CA GLU A 46 -18.94 -13.21 -2.27
C GLU A 46 -18.08 -14.45 -2.60
N ASN A 47 -17.77 -15.26 -1.58
CA ASN A 47 -16.90 -16.44 -1.70
C ASN A 47 -15.52 -16.15 -2.30
N GLY A 48 -15.01 -14.93 -2.11
CA GLY A 48 -13.70 -14.50 -2.60
C GLY A 48 -13.68 -14.04 -4.06
N ALA A 49 -14.83 -13.91 -4.72
CA ALA A 49 -14.92 -13.58 -6.15
C ALA A 49 -14.20 -12.27 -6.53
N PHE A 50 -14.09 -11.33 -5.60
CA PHE A 50 -13.44 -10.04 -5.84
C PHE A 50 -12.14 -9.84 -5.06
N ASP A 51 -11.67 -10.88 -4.36
CA ASP A 51 -10.35 -10.83 -3.73
C ASP A 51 -9.22 -10.92 -4.77
N CYS A 52 -8.02 -10.53 -4.40
CA CYS A 52 -6.87 -10.53 -5.29
C CYS A 52 -5.73 -11.40 -4.72
N GLU A 53 -4.87 -11.88 -5.61
CA GLU A 53 -3.66 -12.63 -5.28
C GLU A 53 -2.50 -11.68 -4.89
N ALA A 54 -2.82 -10.71 -3.99
CA ALA A 54 -1.88 -9.69 -3.52
C ALA A 54 -2.20 -9.27 -2.07
N MET A 55 -1.36 -8.45 -1.47
CA MET A 55 -1.56 -7.91 -0.12
C MET A 55 -2.69 -6.88 -0.04
N GLY A 56 -3.27 -6.49 -1.16
CA GLY A 56 -4.41 -5.62 -1.31
C GLY A 56 -4.63 -5.28 -2.78
N GLU A 57 -5.73 -4.61 -3.11
CA GLU A 57 -6.05 -4.24 -4.49
C GLU A 57 -4.96 -3.34 -5.09
N TRP A 58 -4.45 -2.38 -4.31
CA TRP A 58 -3.36 -1.53 -4.76
C TRP A 58 -2.06 -2.30 -5.01
N SER A 59 -1.73 -3.31 -4.18
CA SER A 59 -0.58 -4.19 -4.42
C SER A 59 -0.77 -5.10 -5.64
N HIS A 60 -2.03 -5.41 -6.01
CA HIS A 60 -2.31 -6.12 -7.25
C HIS A 60 -1.94 -5.29 -8.47
N TRP A 61 -2.13 -3.99 -8.40
CA TRP A 61 -1.79 -3.04 -9.46
C TRP A 61 -0.36 -2.48 -9.31
N GLN A 62 0.03 -2.05 -8.10
CA GLN A 62 1.33 -1.47 -7.77
C GLN A 62 2.02 -2.35 -6.71
N GLY A 63 2.50 -3.49 -7.12
CA GLY A 63 3.07 -4.52 -6.24
C GLY A 63 4.49 -4.95 -6.63
N ASN A 64 5.32 -4.02 -7.09
CA ASN A 64 6.71 -4.31 -7.43
C ASN A 64 7.50 -4.63 -6.16
N LEU A 65 7.97 -5.87 -6.03
CA LEU A 65 8.72 -6.33 -4.86
C LEU A 65 10.14 -5.72 -4.75
N ASP A 66 10.64 -5.10 -5.81
CA ASP A 66 11.93 -4.40 -5.84
C ASP A 66 11.74 -2.88 -5.89
N ALA A 67 10.56 -2.39 -5.53
CA ALA A 67 10.24 -0.98 -5.55
C ALA A 67 11.10 -0.17 -4.57
N PRO A 68 11.70 0.95 -4.99
CA PRO A 68 12.40 1.86 -4.09
C PRO A 68 11.46 2.67 -3.19
N LEU A 69 10.19 2.76 -3.58
CA LEU A 69 9.14 3.49 -2.86
C LEU A 69 7.99 2.55 -2.50
N MET A 70 7.63 2.53 -1.22
CA MET A 70 6.41 1.91 -0.73
C MET A 70 5.45 2.96 -0.20
N VAL A 71 4.18 2.87 -0.58
CA VAL A 71 3.08 3.68 -0.03
C VAL A 71 2.21 2.83 0.88
N VAL A 72 1.93 3.33 2.09
CA VAL A 72 1.08 2.65 3.07
C VAL A 72 -0.16 3.51 3.34
N GLY A 73 -1.33 3.03 2.96
CA GLY A 73 -2.64 3.60 3.30
C GLY A 73 -3.16 3.08 4.65
N GLN A 74 -4.29 3.61 5.12
CA GLN A 74 -4.89 3.20 6.39
C GLN A 74 -5.56 1.83 6.31
N ASP A 75 -6.58 1.72 5.47
CA ASP A 75 -7.41 0.53 5.29
C ASP A 75 -7.94 0.44 3.85
N TRP A 76 -8.56 -0.68 3.52
CA TRP A 76 -9.06 -0.97 2.18
C TRP A 76 -10.47 -0.42 1.93
N GLY A 77 -11.09 0.22 2.90
CA GLY A 77 -12.47 0.71 2.83
C GLY A 77 -13.48 -0.19 3.54
N ASP A 78 -14.69 -0.26 3.03
CA ASP A 78 -15.76 -1.07 3.60
C ASP A 78 -16.32 -2.12 2.64
N VAL A 79 -17.11 -3.06 3.19
CA VAL A 79 -17.72 -4.15 2.42
C VAL A 79 -18.63 -3.64 1.31
N ALA A 80 -19.45 -2.61 1.59
CA ALA A 80 -20.39 -2.10 0.61
C ALA A 80 -19.70 -1.48 -0.61
N TRP A 81 -18.65 -0.68 -0.36
CA TRP A 81 -17.80 -0.15 -1.42
C TRP A 81 -17.10 -1.27 -2.20
N PHE A 82 -16.50 -2.24 -1.49
CA PHE A 82 -15.77 -3.35 -2.10
C PHE A 82 -16.64 -4.17 -3.06
N LEU A 83 -17.87 -4.49 -2.65
CA LEU A 83 -18.82 -5.24 -3.49
C LEU A 83 -19.26 -4.41 -4.70
N ARG A 84 -19.60 -3.13 -4.50
CA ARG A 84 -20.02 -2.22 -5.57
C ARG A 84 -18.94 -2.06 -6.65
N GLU A 85 -17.69 -1.89 -6.24
CA GLU A 85 -16.54 -1.69 -7.14
C GLU A 85 -15.89 -3.02 -7.56
N LYS A 86 -16.47 -4.16 -7.13
CA LYS A 86 -15.94 -5.52 -7.43
C LYS A 86 -14.47 -5.66 -7.04
N GLY A 87 -14.10 -5.15 -5.86
CA GLY A 87 -12.73 -5.18 -5.33
C GLY A 87 -11.74 -4.30 -6.07
N ARG A 88 -12.19 -3.43 -6.98
CA ARG A 88 -11.30 -2.60 -7.82
C ARG A 88 -11.30 -1.15 -7.37
N SER A 89 -10.12 -0.55 -7.35
CA SER A 89 -10.00 0.90 -7.14
C SER A 89 -10.45 1.67 -8.37
N THR A 90 -11.16 2.77 -8.15
CA THR A 90 -11.59 3.64 -9.25
C THR A 90 -10.68 4.87 -9.34
N ASN A 91 -10.40 5.32 -10.57
CA ASN A 91 -9.64 6.56 -10.79
C ASN A 91 -10.46 7.81 -10.56
N THR A 92 -11.76 7.68 -10.39
CA THR A 92 -12.70 8.80 -10.26
C THR A 92 -12.73 9.39 -8.86
N SER A 93 -12.20 8.68 -7.85
CA SER A 93 -12.13 9.25 -6.51
C SER A 93 -11.14 10.40 -6.45
N ARG A 94 -11.54 11.50 -5.81
CA ARG A 94 -10.67 12.67 -5.60
C ARG A 94 -9.37 12.31 -4.89
N THR A 95 -9.41 11.35 -3.98
CA THR A 95 -8.23 10.83 -3.29
C THR A 95 -7.24 10.22 -4.26
N ASN A 96 -7.70 9.32 -5.14
CA ASN A 96 -6.84 8.64 -6.10
C ASN A 96 -6.26 9.62 -7.13
N THR A 97 -7.09 10.53 -7.68
CA THR A 97 -6.60 11.53 -8.63
C THR A 97 -5.59 12.47 -8.01
N THR A 98 -5.75 12.86 -6.75
CA THR A 98 -4.77 13.68 -6.03
C THR A 98 -3.49 12.93 -5.76
N LEU A 99 -3.59 11.67 -5.29
CA LEU A 99 -2.43 10.80 -5.03
C LEU A 99 -1.58 10.60 -6.29
N LEU A 100 -2.22 10.36 -7.44
CA LEU A 100 -1.51 10.22 -8.73
C LEU A 100 -0.73 11.49 -9.10
N LYS A 101 -1.30 12.69 -8.87
CA LYS A 101 -0.60 13.95 -9.10
C LYS A 101 0.59 14.14 -8.17
N LEU A 102 0.45 13.78 -6.89
CA LEU A 102 1.52 13.85 -5.91
C LEU A 102 2.66 12.89 -6.24
N LEU A 103 2.35 11.64 -6.63
CA LEU A 103 3.33 10.66 -7.08
C LEU A 103 4.04 11.11 -8.37
N ALA A 104 3.30 11.68 -9.32
CA ALA A 104 3.87 12.23 -10.55
C ALA A 104 4.89 13.34 -10.27
N SER A 105 4.68 14.14 -9.22
CA SER A 105 5.59 15.23 -8.82
C SER A 105 6.96 14.75 -8.34
N ILE A 106 7.10 13.47 -8.06
CA ILE A 106 8.35 12.80 -7.63
C ILE A 106 8.80 11.72 -8.62
N GLY A 107 8.29 11.76 -9.86
CA GLY A 107 8.74 10.91 -10.96
C GLY A 107 7.95 9.61 -11.17
N PHE A 108 6.91 9.32 -10.38
CA PHE A 108 6.10 8.11 -10.54
C PHE A 108 4.86 8.37 -11.42
N GLN A 109 5.00 8.15 -12.72
CA GLN A 109 3.91 8.23 -13.70
C GLN A 109 3.12 6.92 -13.70
N LEU A 110 2.05 6.86 -12.88
CA LEU A 110 1.25 5.65 -12.76
C LEU A 110 0.17 5.60 -13.85
N LYS A 111 0.04 4.46 -14.50
CA LYS A 111 -1.09 4.14 -15.38
C LYS A 111 -2.33 3.82 -14.55
N LEU A 112 -3.50 3.80 -15.18
CA LEU A 112 -4.75 3.47 -14.52
C LEU A 112 -4.81 1.98 -14.14
N PRO A 113 -5.48 1.57 -13.05
CA PRO A 113 -5.49 0.19 -12.58
C PRO A 113 -5.92 -0.85 -13.61
N TYR A 114 -6.86 -0.52 -14.50
CA TYR A 114 -7.33 -1.42 -15.55
C TYR A 114 -6.43 -1.44 -16.80
N GLN A 115 -5.42 -0.56 -16.88
CA GLN A 115 -4.47 -0.51 -18.00
C GLN A 115 -3.16 -1.26 -17.71
N THR A 116 -2.97 -1.67 -16.48
CA THR A 116 -1.78 -2.43 -16.05
C THR A 116 -2.20 -3.60 -15.19
N GLN A 117 -1.77 -4.81 -15.56
CA GLN A 117 -1.89 -5.97 -14.71
C GLN A 117 -0.55 -6.22 -14.03
N GLY A 118 -0.51 -6.14 -12.68
CA GLY A 118 0.65 -6.47 -11.86
C GLY A 118 1.88 -5.57 -12.06
N ASN A 119 2.87 -5.74 -11.21
CA ASN A 119 4.22 -5.18 -11.32
C ASN A 119 4.31 -3.70 -11.76
N GLY A 120 3.64 -2.82 -11.01
CA GLY A 120 3.81 -1.38 -11.18
C GLY A 120 5.22 -0.90 -10.81
N THR A 121 5.41 0.41 -10.76
CA THR A 121 6.71 1.03 -10.46
C THR A 121 7.01 1.20 -8.98
N LEU A 122 5.98 1.07 -8.12
CA LEU A 122 6.09 1.17 -6.66
C LEU A 122 5.38 -0.01 -5.98
N PHE A 123 5.50 -0.11 -4.64
CA PHE A 123 4.68 -1.03 -3.86
C PHE A 123 3.66 -0.23 -3.04
N PHE A 124 2.38 -0.59 -3.15
CA PHE A 124 1.33 0.04 -2.37
C PHE A 124 0.53 -0.98 -1.57
N THR A 125 0.39 -0.77 -0.26
CA THR A 125 -0.42 -1.59 0.63
C THR A 125 -1.17 -0.73 1.65
N ASN A 126 -1.94 -1.38 2.53
CA ASN A 126 -2.64 -0.73 3.64
C ASN A 126 -2.18 -1.31 4.98
N ALA A 127 -2.27 -0.49 6.02
CA ALA A 127 -1.97 -0.92 7.39
C ALA A 127 -2.99 -1.93 7.93
N VAL A 128 -4.24 -1.90 7.44
CA VAL A 128 -5.28 -2.91 7.71
C VAL A 128 -5.75 -3.49 6.38
N LEU A 129 -5.69 -4.82 6.25
CA LEU A 129 -5.92 -5.56 5.01
C LEU A 129 -7.32 -6.18 4.91
N CYS A 130 -8.20 -5.85 5.84
CA CYS A 130 -9.60 -6.27 5.84
C CYS A 130 -10.52 -5.06 5.67
N LEU A 131 -11.75 -5.35 5.25
CA LEU A 131 -12.81 -4.38 4.98
C LEU A 131 -13.58 -4.08 6.27
N LYS A 132 -13.99 -2.83 6.48
CA LYS A 132 -14.87 -2.45 7.58
C LYS A 132 -16.28 -2.97 7.34
N SER A 133 -16.84 -3.71 8.31
CA SER A 133 -18.18 -4.28 8.20
C SER A 133 -19.30 -3.25 8.49
N CYS A 134 -18.96 -2.16 9.22
CA CYS A 134 -19.92 -1.15 9.68
C CYS A 134 -19.89 0.16 8.88
N GLY A 135 -19.44 0.12 7.63
CA GLY A 135 -19.39 1.27 6.71
C GLY A 135 -18.08 2.07 6.76
N ALA A 136 -17.87 2.89 5.72
CA ALA A 136 -16.63 3.62 5.47
C ALA A 136 -16.21 4.58 6.59
N GLN A 137 -17.17 5.17 7.29
CA GLN A 137 -16.94 6.14 8.37
C GLN A 137 -16.65 5.48 9.73
N SER A 138 -16.81 4.15 9.85
CA SER A 138 -16.52 3.45 11.11
C SER A 138 -15.03 3.56 11.45
N SER A 139 -14.75 3.70 12.76
CA SER A 139 -13.38 3.80 13.24
C SER A 139 -12.65 2.46 13.12
N VAL A 140 -11.37 2.51 12.79
CA VAL A 140 -10.48 1.35 12.84
C VAL A 140 -9.93 1.23 14.26
N LYS A 141 -10.12 0.09 14.89
CA LYS A 141 -9.67 -0.15 16.27
C LYS A 141 -8.15 -0.31 16.36
N PRO A 142 -7.50 0.14 17.44
CA PRO A 142 -6.05 0.02 17.60
C PRO A 142 -5.53 -1.43 17.51
N GLU A 143 -6.30 -2.40 17.98
CA GLU A 143 -5.94 -3.81 17.92
C GLU A 143 -5.83 -4.34 16.48
N TRP A 144 -6.64 -3.82 15.54
CA TRP A 144 -6.58 -4.21 14.13
C TRP A 144 -5.28 -3.77 13.46
N PHE A 145 -4.81 -2.57 13.81
CA PHE A 145 -3.49 -2.10 13.36
C PHE A 145 -2.36 -2.94 13.93
N ARG A 146 -2.43 -3.34 15.22
CA ARG A 146 -1.42 -4.23 15.82
C ARG A 146 -1.39 -5.60 15.13
N ASN A 147 -2.57 -6.21 14.96
CA ASN A 147 -2.70 -7.53 14.33
C ASN A 147 -2.15 -7.53 12.89
N CYS A 148 -2.59 -6.60 12.05
CA CYS A 148 -2.09 -6.46 10.69
C CYS A 148 -0.63 -5.99 10.65
N GLY A 149 -0.23 -5.11 11.55
CA GLY A 149 1.12 -4.55 11.64
C GLY A 149 2.18 -5.63 11.77
N HIS A 150 2.02 -6.52 12.75
CA HIS A 150 2.98 -7.60 12.99
C HIS A 150 2.88 -8.75 11.98
N ARG A 151 1.66 -9.09 11.55
CA ARG A 151 1.45 -10.26 10.68
C ARG A 151 1.74 -9.99 9.21
N PHE A 152 1.55 -8.76 8.75
CA PHE A 152 1.59 -8.46 7.32
C PHE A 152 2.41 -7.22 6.98
N LEU A 153 2.17 -6.07 7.62
CA LEU A 153 2.79 -4.81 7.24
C LEU A 153 4.32 -4.87 7.41
N ARG A 154 4.79 -5.27 8.59
CA ARG A 154 6.23 -5.42 8.85
C ARG A 154 6.87 -6.48 7.95
N PRO A 155 6.36 -7.73 7.85
CA PRO A 155 6.93 -8.72 6.93
C PRO A 155 6.94 -8.28 5.47
N THR A 156 5.94 -7.50 5.03
CA THR A 156 5.91 -6.97 3.66
C THR A 156 6.98 -5.90 3.44
N ILE A 157 7.17 -4.97 4.38
CA ILE A 157 8.23 -3.95 4.29
C ILE A 157 9.62 -4.62 4.34
N GLU A 158 9.82 -5.60 5.23
CA GLU A 158 11.07 -6.37 5.32
C GLU A 158 11.33 -7.23 4.06
N LEU A 159 10.29 -7.65 3.36
CA LEU A 159 10.42 -8.39 2.10
C LEU A 159 10.77 -7.47 0.92
N VAL A 160 10.05 -6.35 0.77
CA VAL A 160 10.24 -5.39 -0.32
C VAL A 160 11.55 -4.62 -0.12
N GLN A 161 11.87 -4.23 1.11
CA GLN A 161 13.03 -3.41 1.48
C GLN A 161 13.09 -2.09 0.70
N PRO A 162 12.01 -1.30 0.66
CA PRO A 162 12.01 -0.06 -0.08
C PRO A 162 12.99 0.94 0.56
N LYS A 163 13.60 1.81 -0.24
CA LYS A 163 14.41 2.93 0.26
C LYS A 163 13.54 3.87 1.12
N ILE A 164 12.29 4.08 0.69
CA ILE A 164 11.33 4.99 1.34
C ILE A 164 9.98 4.31 1.57
N VAL A 165 9.42 4.51 2.76
CA VAL A 165 8.03 4.18 3.12
C VAL A 165 7.27 5.47 3.36
N VAL A 166 6.32 5.80 2.48
CA VAL A 166 5.40 6.94 2.63
C VAL A 166 4.12 6.48 3.30
N CYS A 167 3.77 7.10 4.44
CA CYS A 167 2.56 6.78 5.21
C CYS A 167 1.47 7.83 4.92
N LEU A 168 0.36 7.42 4.30
CA LEU A 168 -0.78 8.30 3.98
C LEU A 168 -1.67 8.53 5.21
N GLY A 169 -1.41 9.60 5.94
CA GLY A 169 -2.15 10.01 7.13
C GLY A 169 -1.59 9.43 8.43
N GLU A 170 -2.04 10.04 9.54
CA GLU A 170 -1.53 9.75 10.88
C GLU A 170 -1.67 8.28 11.29
N ARG A 171 -2.80 7.65 10.95
CA ARG A 171 -3.06 6.26 11.35
C ARG A 171 -2.14 5.27 10.64
N ALA A 172 -1.87 5.48 9.35
CA ALA A 172 -0.89 4.68 8.62
C ALA A 172 0.52 4.86 9.19
N TYR A 173 0.91 6.11 9.51
CA TYR A 173 2.18 6.41 10.16
C TYR A 173 2.32 5.70 11.50
N ARG A 174 1.31 5.84 12.39
CA ARG A 174 1.31 5.16 13.70
C ARG A 174 1.33 3.63 13.58
N ALA A 175 0.69 3.07 12.56
CA ALA A 175 0.69 1.64 12.31
C ALA A 175 2.09 1.14 11.89
N VAL A 176 2.78 1.85 10.99
CA VAL A 176 4.16 1.52 10.62
C VAL A 176 5.07 1.62 11.84
N MET A 177 5.04 2.73 12.58
CA MET A 177 5.88 2.90 13.77
C MET A 177 5.58 1.83 14.83
N GLY A 178 4.30 1.51 15.06
CA GLY A 178 3.86 0.48 16.01
C GLY A 178 4.32 -0.93 15.63
N ALA A 179 4.38 -1.26 14.34
CA ALA A 179 4.87 -2.55 13.86
C ALA A 179 6.36 -2.78 14.20
N TRP A 180 7.14 -1.71 14.37
CA TRP A 180 8.53 -1.73 14.85
C TRP A 180 8.70 -1.38 16.32
N GLN A 181 7.59 -1.16 17.05
CA GLN A 181 7.61 -0.74 18.46
C GLN A 181 8.38 0.59 18.67
N ILE A 182 8.43 1.43 17.65
CA ILE A 182 9.04 2.75 17.70
C ILE A 182 7.98 3.78 18.10
N LYS A 183 8.30 4.65 19.06
CA LYS A 183 7.41 5.72 19.50
C LYS A 183 7.20 6.74 18.37
N ALA A 184 5.97 6.86 17.88
CA ALA A 184 5.63 7.85 16.86
C ALA A 184 5.74 9.28 17.42
N ARG A 185 6.34 10.20 16.66
CA ARG A 185 6.31 11.66 16.95
C ARG A 185 4.88 12.19 16.79
N LYS A 186 4.61 13.41 17.26
CA LYS A 186 3.38 14.14 16.90
C LYS A 186 3.31 14.23 15.37
N PHE A 187 2.13 14.00 14.80
CA PHE A 187 1.99 13.83 13.36
C PHE A 187 2.45 15.06 12.56
N TYR A 188 2.02 16.26 12.98
CA TYR A 188 2.45 17.52 12.32
C TYR A 188 3.97 17.67 12.34
N ASP A 189 4.61 17.43 13.49
CA ASP A 189 6.06 17.56 13.64
C ASP A 189 6.79 16.54 12.76
N ALA A 190 6.26 15.33 12.66
CA ALA A 190 6.83 14.30 11.81
C ALA A 190 6.70 14.61 10.30
N VAL A 191 5.57 15.19 9.87
CA VAL A 191 5.37 15.62 8.47
C VAL A 191 6.28 16.77 8.10
N THR A 192 6.50 17.73 8.99
CA THR A 192 7.30 18.93 8.71
C THR A 192 8.78 18.76 8.99
N SER A 193 9.18 17.68 9.66
CA SER A 193 10.59 17.37 9.95
C SER A 193 11.39 17.16 8.66
N PRO A 194 12.62 17.68 8.58
CA PRO A 194 13.57 17.30 7.53
C PRO A 194 14.06 15.85 7.69
N ASP A 195 13.98 15.29 8.90
CA ASP A 195 14.52 13.97 9.23
C ASP A 195 13.48 12.88 9.06
N SER A 196 13.91 11.72 8.57
CA SER A 196 13.14 10.48 8.54
C SER A 196 13.42 9.60 9.75
N VAL A 197 12.57 8.60 9.97
CA VAL A 197 12.82 7.52 10.92
C VAL A 197 13.25 6.29 10.12
N LEU A 198 14.38 5.68 10.51
CA LEU A 198 14.86 4.45 9.88
C LEU A 198 14.22 3.22 10.55
N LEU A 199 13.81 2.26 9.75
CA LEU A 199 13.27 0.97 10.22
C LEU A 199 14.38 -0.09 10.25
N PRO A 200 14.82 -0.56 11.42
CA PRO A 200 15.80 -1.64 11.50
C PRO A 200 15.14 -3.02 11.23
N PRO A 201 15.82 -3.99 10.63
CA PRO A 201 17.15 -3.91 10.02
C PRO A 201 17.10 -3.48 8.53
N CYS A 202 15.89 -3.26 7.94
CA CYS A 202 15.75 -3.00 6.51
C CYS A 202 16.29 -1.64 6.04
N GLY A 203 16.52 -0.69 6.96
CA GLY A 203 17.08 0.62 6.63
C GLY A 203 16.12 1.55 5.88
N SER A 204 14.86 1.18 5.73
CA SER A 204 13.85 2.01 5.05
C SER A 204 13.58 3.30 5.82
N SER A 205 13.60 4.45 5.14
CA SER A 205 13.23 5.76 5.69
C SER A 205 11.72 5.97 5.70
N VAL A 206 11.12 6.28 6.85
CA VAL A 206 9.67 6.52 6.98
C VAL A 206 9.36 8.01 6.88
N PHE A 207 8.45 8.36 5.99
CA PHE A 207 7.92 9.72 5.83
C PHE A 207 6.40 9.71 5.94
N PRO A 208 5.82 10.33 6.98
CA PRO A 208 4.39 10.57 7.02
C PRO A 208 4.03 11.76 6.12
N VAL A 209 2.87 11.65 5.46
CA VAL A 209 2.24 12.74 4.73
C VAL A 209 0.76 12.82 5.11
N TYR A 210 0.15 13.99 4.92
CA TYR A 210 -1.29 14.11 5.11
C TYR A 210 -2.05 13.28 4.07
N HIS A 211 -3.18 12.70 4.48
CA HIS A 211 -4.06 11.99 3.57
C HIS A 211 -4.56 12.94 2.47
N CYS A 212 -4.54 12.52 1.21
CA CYS A 212 -4.86 13.36 0.06
C CYS A 212 -6.36 13.40 -0.30
N GLY A 213 -7.24 13.00 0.60
CA GLY A 213 -8.68 13.09 0.44
C GLY A 213 -9.20 14.53 0.59
N ALA A 214 -10.39 14.80 0.01
CA ALA A 214 -10.98 16.14 -0.07
C ALA A 214 -11.07 16.86 1.28
N ARG A 215 -11.49 16.17 2.35
CA ARG A 215 -11.58 16.76 3.69
C ARG A 215 -10.23 17.31 4.14
N THR A 216 -9.18 16.52 4.06
CA THR A 216 -7.84 16.93 4.50
C THR A 216 -7.28 18.07 3.68
N LEU A 217 -7.48 18.04 2.36
CA LEU A 217 -7.06 19.12 1.45
C LEU A 217 -7.73 20.46 1.77
N ASN A 218 -8.98 20.42 2.25
CA ASN A 218 -9.74 21.63 2.53
C ASN A 218 -9.55 22.16 3.95
N THR A 219 -9.14 21.33 4.92
CA THR A 219 -9.14 21.69 6.34
C THR A 219 -7.79 21.64 7.02
N ASN A 220 -6.91 20.74 6.63
CA ASN A 220 -5.68 20.48 7.37
C ASN A 220 -4.40 20.84 6.61
N ARG A 221 -4.32 20.43 5.32
CA ARG A 221 -3.14 20.66 4.50
C ARG A 221 -3.55 20.69 3.04
N ASN A 222 -3.52 21.85 2.45
CA ASN A 222 -3.93 22.07 1.06
C ASN A 222 -2.98 21.35 0.07
N PHE A 223 -3.36 21.34 -1.20
CA PHE A 223 -2.62 20.63 -2.24
C PHE A 223 -1.18 21.11 -2.39
N GLU A 224 -0.95 22.42 -2.38
CA GLU A 224 0.38 23.03 -2.55
C GLU A 224 1.33 22.63 -1.40
N ALA A 225 0.83 22.65 -0.16
CA ALA A 225 1.60 22.19 1.00
C ALA A 225 1.92 20.70 0.93
N GLN A 226 0.95 19.87 0.50
CA GLN A 226 1.21 18.44 0.28
C GLN A 226 2.21 18.22 -0.87
N LEU A 227 2.11 18.98 -1.95
CA LEU A 227 3.06 18.91 -3.07
C LEU A 227 4.49 19.22 -2.62
N ALA A 228 4.66 20.22 -1.75
CA ALA A 228 5.96 20.55 -1.16
C ALA A 228 6.51 19.41 -0.29
N ASP A 229 5.64 18.74 0.52
CA ASP A 229 6.03 17.58 1.31
C ASP A 229 6.51 16.44 0.43
N TRP A 230 5.77 16.09 -0.63
CA TRP A 230 6.14 15.03 -1.55
C TRP A 230 7.43 15.34 -2.31
N LYS A 231 7.61 16.56 -2.81
CA LYS A 231 8.86 16.99 -3.46
C LYS A 231 10.07 16.88 -2.53
N ARG A 232 9.89 17.19 -1.23
CA ARG A 232 10.94 17.00 -0.22
C ARG A 232 11.32 15.52 -0.10
N ILE A 233 10.33 14.61 -0.01
CA ILE A 233 10.54 13.17 0.06
C ILE A 233 11.23 12.65 -1.21
N GLY A 234 10.83 13.13 -2.38
CA GLY A 234 11.43 12.74 -3.66
C GLY A 234 12.94 12.95 -3.73
N ARG A 235 13.47 13.94 -3.02
CA ARG A 235 14.94 14.18 -2.96
C ARG A 235 15.69 12.99 -2.35
N PHE A 236 15.08 12.28 -1.40
CA PHE A 236 15.70 11.11 -0.77
C PHE A 236 15.72 9.87 -1.68
N LEU A 237 14.89 9.84 -2.73
CA LEU A 237 14.93 8.75 -3.72
C LEU A 237 16.20 8.81 -4.59
N HIS A 238 16.69 10.01 -4.87
CA HIS A 238 17.80 10.29 -5.79
C HIS A 238 19.15 10.53 -5.09
N VAL A 239 19.18 10.50 -3.75
CA VAL A 239 20.44 10.60 -2.99
C VAL A 239 21.08 9.22 -2.94
N GLY A 240 22.16 9.00 -3.73
CA GLY A 240 22.96 7.77 -3.70
C GLY A 240 23.08 7.03 -5.04
N ASP A 241 22.67 7.67 -6.14
CA ASP A 241 23.05 7.24 -7.51
C ASP A 241 24.35 7.92 -7.96
#